data_d10e2af6822cd77a06490d32d175e7f6
#
_entry.id   d10e2af6822cd77a06490d32d175e7f6
#
_cell.length_a   1.000
_cell.length_b   1.000
_cell.length_c   1.000
_cell.angle_alpha   90.00
_cell.angle_beta   90.00
_cell.angle_gamma   90.00
#
_symmetry.space_group_name_H-M   'P 1'
#
loop_
_entity.id
_entity.type
_entity.pdbx_description
1 polymer ?
#
loop_
_entity_poly.entity_id
_entity_poly.type
_entity_poly.pdbx_seq_one_letter_code
_entity_poly.pdbx_strand_id
1 'polypeptide(L)'
;MIKLSTLCLFLLVVLVFPIGCGGSSENPVKGGENQYDIHDVNNPIPSSALNVKIEASKTTIKPGEIVELEVKYTQLPETSVLVDWINVTEFGKLSETEEEKLTWTAPDNINTLEVIEVINAVVTGVSRMISTDGLGTRTQILTETKTILLTVTGT
;
A
#
# COMPACT_ATOMS: atom_id res chain seq x y z
N MET A 1 25.42 67.74 40.97
CA MET A 1 25.98 66.58 40.32
C MET A 1 24.91 66.01 39.41
N ILE A 2 25.02 66.30 38.12
CA ILE A 2 24.03 65.92 37.11
C ILE A 2 24.61 64.85 36.32
N LYS A 3 23.94 63.63 36.35
CA LYS A 3 24.32 62.51 35.50
C LYS A 3 23.48 62.54 34.23
N LEU A 4 24.20 62.69 33.17
CA LEU A 4 23.74 62.70 31.78
C LEU A 4 23.16 61.34 31.40
N SER A 5 21.88 61.29 30.99
CA SER A 5 21.19 60.14 30.51
C SER A 5 21.43 59.99 29.00
N THR A 6 22.04 58.93 28.63
CA THR A 6 22.36 58.57 27.25
C THR A 6 21.10 58.13 26.50
N LEU A 7 20.69 58.97 25.54
CA LEU A 7 19.57 58.65 24.64
C LEU A 7 20.00 57.62 23.62
N CYS A 8 19.50 56.40 23.77
CA CYS A 8 19.74 55.30 22.83
C CYS A 8 18.73 55.40 21.69
N LEU A 9 19.17 55.88 20.54
CA LEU A 9 18.38 55.97 19.31
C LEU A 9 18.30 54.60 18.69
N PHE A 10 17.18 53.90 18.87
CA PHE A 10 16.92 52.65 18.15
C PHE A 10 16.53 52.96 16.70
N LEU A 11 17.46 52.72 15.81
CA LEU A 11 17.22 52.73 14.37
C LEU A 11 16.44 51.48 13.98
N LEU A 12 15.14 51.60 13.77
CA LEU A 12 14.26 50.54 13.33
C LEU A 12 14.50 50.30 11.82
N VAL A 13 15.36 49.34 11.48
CA VAL A 13 15.53 48.90 10.09
C VAL A 13 14.37 47.98 9.76
N VAL A 14 13.36 48.49 9.05
CA VAL A 14 12.31 47.70 8.45
C VAL A 14 12.88 46.99 7.22
N LEU A 15 13.28 45.74 7.37
CA LEU A 15 13.60 44.85 6.26
C LEU A 15 12.28 44.42 5.59
N VAL A 16 11.95 45.12 4.50
CA VAL A 16 10.90 44.68 3.59
C VAL A 16 11.46 43.48 2.79
N PHE A 17 11.14 42.28 3.22
CA PHE A 17 11.35 41.10 2.38
C PHE A 17 10.30 41.09 1.28
N PRO A 18 10.66 41.08 0.00
CA PRO A 18 9.73 40.77 -1.05
C PRO A 18 9.34 39.29 -0.88
N ILE A 19 8.11 39.04 -0.45
CA ILE A 19 7.50 37.74 -0.53
C ILE A 19 7.27 37.47 -2.01
N GLY A 20 8.27 36.90 -2.66
CA GLY A 20 8.17 36.32 -3.98
C GLY A 20 7.35 35.04 -3.87
N CYS A 21 6.03 35.14 -3.93
CA CYS A 21 5.14 34.02 -4.13
C CYS A 21 5.16 33.68 -5.63
N GLY A 22 6.24 33.06 -6.07
CA GLY A 22 6.47 32.55 -7.41
C GLY A 22 6.87 31.06 -7.30
N GLY A 23 6.09 30.30 -6.57
CA GLY A 23 6.19 28.84 -6.63
C GLY A 23 5.35 28.35 -7.80
N SER A 24 5.94 28.23 -9.01
CA SER A 24 5.47 27.23 -9.94
C SER A 24 5.62 25.89 -9.20
N SER A 25 4.51 25.26 -8.84
CA SER A 25 4.54 23.87 -8.40
C SER A 25 4.90 23.00 -9.61
N GLU A 26 6.17 23.00 -9.96
CA GLU A 26 6.68 21.93 -10.78
C GLU A 26 6.55 20.68 -9.92
N ASN A 27 5.59 19.83 -10.31
CA ASN A 27 5.42 18.52 -9.73
C ASN A 27 6.78 17.81 -9.76
N PRO A 28 7.44 17.53 -8.59
CA PRO A 28 8.79 16.96 -8.58
C PRO A 28 8.84 15.53 -9.11
N VAL A 29 7.70 15.01 -9.55
CA VAL A 29 7.55 13.65 -10.01
C VAL A 29 7.42 13.63 -11.53
N LYS A 30 8.50 14.00 -12.23
CA LYS A 30 8.75 13.62 -13.62
C LYS A 30 9.54 12.31 -13.60
N GLY A 31 8.85 11.18 -13.58
CA GLY A 31 9.50 9.90 -13.64
C GLY A 31 8.59 8.76 -14.05
N GLY A 32 8.70 8.33 -15.28
CA GLY A 32 8.19 7.06 -15.76
C GLY A 32 6.73 7.05 -16.20
N GLU A 33 6.46 6.39 -17.31
CA GLU A 33 5.17 6.29 -18.02
C GLU A 33 4.02 5.63 -17.22
N ASN A 34 4.19 5.38 -15.89
CA ASN A 34 3.19 4.73 -15.03
C ASN A 34 3.02 5.42 -13.67
N GLN A 35 3.37 6.69 -13.55
CA GLN A 35 3.22 7.39 -12.28
C GLN A 35 1.87 8.10 -12.23
N TYR A 36 1.00 7.58 -11.36
CA TYR A 36 -0.30 8.19 -11.07
C TYR A 36 -0.10 9.43 -10.19
N ASP A 37 -0.75 10.53 -10.56
CA ASP A 37 -0.84 11.71 -9.69
C ASP A 37 -1.90 11.43 -8.60
N ILE A 38 -1.44 11.02 -7.43
CA ILE A 38 -2.31 10.73 -6.28
C ILE A 38 -2.99 11.98 -5.70
N HIS A 39 -2.60 13.16 -6.16
CA HIS A 39 -3.20 14.44 -5.75
C HIS A 39 -4.33 14.90 -6.68
N ASP A 40 -4.48 14.28 -7.85
CA ASP A 40 -5.54 14.64 -8.79
C ASP A 40 -6.83 13.85 -8.51
N VAL A 41 -7.78 14.50 -7.86
CA VAL A 41 -9.11 13.92 -7.57
C VAL A 41 -9.94 13.64 -8.84
N ASN A 42 -9.57 14.23 -9.98
CA ASN A 42 -10.25 14.03 -11.24
C ASN A 42 -9.68 12.84 -12.05
N ASN A 43 -8.52 12.35 -11.65
CA ASN A 43 -7.86 11.20 -12.26
C ASN A 43 -7.60 10.11 -11.21
N PRO A 44 -8.63 9.34 -10.83
CA PRO A 44 -8.48 8.33 -9.78
C PRO A 44 -7.51 7.23 -10.19
N ILE A 45 -6.71 6.78 -9.24
CA ILE A 45 -5.78 5.66 -9.42
C ILE A 45 -6.60 4.40 -9.67
N PRO A 46 -6.37 3.63 -10.73
CA PRO A 46 -7.05 2.34 -10.92
C PRO A 46 -6.54 1.30 -9.91
N SER A 47 -7.40 0.40 -9.46
CA SER A 47 -7.00 -0.67 -8.52
C SER A 47 -5.87 -1.54 -9.06
N SER A 48 -5.82 -1.74 -10.38
CA SER A 48 -4.73 -2.47 -11.06
C SER A 48 -3.34 -1.84 -10.88
N ALA A 49 -3.26 -0.58 -10.40
CA ALA A 49 -1.98 0.06 -10.07
C ALA A 49 -1.27 -0.62 -8.90
N LEU A 50 -2.00 -1.33 -8.03
CA LEU A 50 -1.41 -2.14 -6.97
C LEU A 50 -0.61 -3.33 -7.53
N ASN A 51 -0.91 -3.80 -8.75
CA ASN A 51 -0.19 -4.87 -9.44
C ASN A 51 0.08 -6.09 -8.54
N VAL A 52 -0.97 -6.58 -7.91
CA VAL A 52 -0.89 -7.66 -6.91
C VAL A 52 -0.49 -8.98 -7.56
N LYS A 53 0.41 -9.72 -6.92
CA LYS A 53 0.83 -11.08 -7.27
C LYS A 53 0.90 -11.94 -6.02
N ILE A 54 0.58 -13.24 -6.17
CA ILE A 54 0.82 -14.23 -5.12
C ILE A 54 1.98 -15.12 -5.57
N GLU A 55 2.94 -15.33 -4.70
CA GLU A 55 4.01 -16.30 -4.86
C GLU A 55 3.83 -17.42 -3.82
N ALA A 56 4.07 -18.64 -4.23
CA ALA A 56 4.06 -19.83 -3.37
C ALA A 56 5.37 -20.58 -3.51
N SER A 57 5.88 -21.13 -2.41
CA SER A 57 7.10 -21.96 -2.45
C SER A 57 6.94 -23.21 -3.31
N LYS A 58 5.71 -23.73 -3.41
CA LYS A 58 5.29 -24.83 -4.30
C LYS A 58 3.78 -24.81 -4.48
N THR A 59 3.29 -25.42 -5.56
CA THR A 59 1.86 -25.52 -5.86
C THR A 59 1.33 -26.94 -5.89
N THR A 60 2.23 -27.94 -5.97
CA THR A 60 1.89 -29.37 -5.83
C THR A 60 2.43 -29.87 -4.50
N ILE A 61 1.57 -30.40 -3.66
CA ILE A 61 1.78 -30.57 -2.22
C ILE A 61 1.34 -31.97 -1.82
N LYS A 62 2.03 -32.57 -0.85
CA LYS A 62 1.60 -33.82 -0.20
C LYS A 62 0.80 -33.50 1.07
N PRO A 63 -0.05 -34.43 1.54
CA PRO A 63 -0.72 -34.30 2.82
C PRO A 63 0.25 -33.96 3.96
N GLY A 64 -0.14 -33.05 4.83
CA GLY A 64 0.65 -32.59 5.98
C GLY A 64 1.81 -31.63 5.66
N GLU A 65 2.11 -31.35 4.38
CA GLU A 65 3.17 -30.42 4.03
C GLU A 65 2.76 -28.94 4.25
N ILE A 66 3.78 -28.11 4.47
CA ILE A 66 3.63 -26.66 4.63
C ILE A 66 4.09 -25.94 3.36
N VAL A 67 3.34 -24.94 2.96
CA VAL A 67 3.63 -24.04 1.84
C VAL A 67 3.76 -22.62 2.36
N GLU A 68 4.84 -21.94 1.99
CA GLU A 68 4.99 -20.50 2.21
C GLU A 68 4.27 -19.74 1.10
N LEU A 69 3.44 -18.78 1.47
CA LEU A 69 2.72 -17.87 0.59
C LEU A 69 3.18 -16.45 0.85
N GLU A 70 3.40 -15.71 -0.21
CA GLU A 70 3.76 -14.30 -0.15
C GLU A 70 2.92 -13.51 -1.16
N VAL A 71 2.29 -12.43 -0.71
CA VAL A 71 1.70 -11.45 -1.62
C VAL A 71 2.70 -10.35 -1.92
N LYS A 72 2.83 -9.99 -3.18
CA LYS A 72 3.62 -8.84 -3.64
C LYS A 72 2.72 -7.84 -4.34
N TYR A 73 2.97 -6.58 -4.07
CA TYR A 73 2.22 -5.49 -4.67
C TYR A 73 3.12 -4.28 -4.89
N THR A 74 2.66 -3.34 -5.70
CA THR A 74 3.33 -2.07 -5.90
C THR A 74 2.93 -1.13 -4.78
N GLN A 75 3.91 -0.69 -3.97
CA GLN A 75 3.69 0.34 -2.97
C GLN A 75 3.49 1.69 -3.68
N LEU A 76 2.28 2.22 -3.60
CA LEU A 76 1.97 3.54 -4.11
C LEU A 76 2.31 4.62 -3.07
N PRO A 77 2.77 5.82 -3.51
CA PRO A 77 3.03 6.92 -2.59
C PRO A 77 1.80 7.26 -1.74
N GLU A 78 2.01 7.64 -0.48
CA GLU A 78 0.95 8.07 0.47
C GLU A 78 -0.24 7.09 0.57
N THR A 79 0.00 5.81 0.33
CA THR A 79 -1.01 4.75 0.41
C THR A 79 -0.66 3.79 1.53
N SER A 80 -1.59 3.61 2.46
CA SER A 80 -1.53 2.53 3.44
C SER A 80 -2.12 1.27 2.80
N VAL A 81 -1.45 0.14 2.96
CA VAL A 81 -1.88 -1.13 2.37
C VAL A 81 -2.24 -2.11 3.48
N LEU A 82 -3.35 -2.79 3.29
CA LEU A 82 -3.81 -3.93 4.10
C LEU A 82 -3.87 -5.16 3.21
N VAL A 83 -3.50 -6.30 3.76
CA VAL A 83 -3.55 -7.60 3.10
C VAL A 83 -4.42 -8.53 3.91
N ASP A 84 -5.44 -9.10 3.27
CA ASP A 84 -6.31 -10.12 3.85
C ASP A 84 -6.25 -11.39 3.02
N TRP A 85 -6.08 -12.54 3.68
CA TRP A 85 -6.12 -13.85 3.04
C TRP A 85 -7.41 -14.57 3.37
N ILE A 86 -8.02 -15.14 2.34
CA ILE A 86 -9.27 -15.89 2.44
C ILE A 86 -9.01 -17.31 1.96
N ASN A 87 -9.15 -18.25 2.87
CA ASN A 87 -9.17 -19.67 2.53
C ASN A 87 -10.58 -20.05 2.06
N VAL A 88 -10.77 -20.20 0.75
CA VAL A 88 -12.11 -20.36 0.15
C VAL A 88 -12.65 -21.78 0.31
N THR A 89 -11.78 -22.78 0.13
CA THR A 89 -12.16 -24.19 0.18
C THR A 89 -11.98 -24.83 1.54
N GLU A 90 -11.14 -24.25 2.38
CA GLU A 90 -10.93 -24.64 3.78
C GLU A 90 -10.45 -26.08 3.98
N PHE A 91 -9.80 -26.70 2.98
CA PHE A 91 -9.23 -28.05 3.15
C PHE A 91 -8.00 -28.03 4.06
N GLY A 92 -7.14 -27.03 3.92
CA GLY A 92 -5.98 -26.82 4.77
C GLY A 92 -6.16 -25.62 5.71
N LYS A 93 -5.07 -25.20 6.34
CA LYS A 93 -5.08 -24.12 7.34
C LYS A 93 -4.06 -23.04 7.02
N LEU A 94 -4.47 -21.78 7.07
CA LEU A 94 -3.59 -20.61 7.08
C LEU A 94 -3.08 -20.37 8.51
N SER A 95 -1.81 -19.94 8.65
CA SER A 95 -1.24 -19.57 9.95
C SER A 95 -1.79 -18.24 10.46
N GLU A 96 -1.89 -17.27 9.57
CA GLU A 96 -2.39 -15.91 9.79
C GLU A 96 -3.22 -15.48 8.58
N THR A 97 -3.93 -14.35 8.70
CA THR A 97 -4.77 -13.85 7.58
C THR A 97 -4.51 -12.40 7.22
N GLU A 98 -3.72 -11.67 8.00
CA GLU A 98 -3.51 -10.22 7.84
C GLU A 98 -2.05 -9.83 7.57
N GLU A 99 -1.21 -10.77 7.14
CA GLU A 99 0.20 -10.54 6.84
C GLU A 99 0.52 -10.70 5.36
N GLU A 100 1.59 -10.04 4.89
CA GLU A 100 2.07 -10.20 3.52
C GLU A 100 2.63 -11.60 3.25
N LYS A 101 3.13 -12.24 4.30
CA LYS A 101 3.70 -13.59 4.28
C LYS A 101 3.05 -14.46 5.34
N LEU A 102 2.66 -15.64 4.93
CA LEU A 102 2.08 -16.62 5.81
C LEU A 102 2.41 -18.04 5.35
N THR A 103 2.03 -19.02 6.16
CA THR A 103 2.11 -20.43 5.77
C THR A 103 0.72 -21.03 5.66
N TRP A 104 0.56 -21.88 4.66
CA TRP A 104 -0.59 -22.76 4.54
C TRP A 104 -0.16 -24.20 4.80
N THR A 105 -0.91 -24.92 5.63
CA THR A 105 -0.66 -26.32 5.96
C THR A 105 -1.71 -27.19 5.29
N ALA A 106 -1.26 -28.15 4.49
CA ALA A 106 -2.13 -29.13 3.84
C ALA A 106 -2.81 -30.04 4.88
N PRO A 107 -4.01 -30.58 4.59
CA PRO A 107 -4.65 -31.57 5.44
C PRO A 107 -3.77 -32.83 5.55
N ASP A 108 -3.74 -33.45 6.72
CA ASP A 108 -2.93 -34.66 6.97
C ASP A 108 -3.38 -35.87 6.12
N ASN A 109 -4.67 -35.89 5.79
CA ASN A 109 -5.27 -36.95 4.99
C ASN A 109 -6.24 -36.37 3.97
N ILE A 110 -6.23 -36.94 2.77
CA ILE A 110 -7.25 -36.68 1.75
C ILE A 110 -7.84 -38.04 1.31
N ASN A 111 -9.18 -38.08 1.14
CA ASN A 111 -9.91 -39.28 0.76
C ASN A 111 -10.05 -39.45 -0.76
N THR A 112 -9.38 -38.59 -1.51
CA THR A 112 -9.42 -38.52 -2.97
C THR A 112 -8.00 -38.55 -3.52
N LEU A 113 -7.86 -38.81 -4.84
CA LEU A 113 -6.55 -38.75 -5.49
C LEU A 113 -5.94 -37.34 -5.48
N GLU A 114 -6.79 -36.33 -5.49
CA GLU A 114 -6.39 -34.93 -5.57
C GLU A 114 -7.43 -34.03 -4.89
N VAL A 115 -6.96 -32.97 -4.26
CA VAL A 115 -7.78 -31.88 -3.72
C VAL A 115 -7.17 -30.55 -4.16
N ILE A 116 -8.00 -29.64 -4.60
CA ILE A 116 -7.57 -28.28 -4.97
C ILE A 116 -7.99 -27.31 -3.87
N GLU A 117 -7.01 -26.69 -3.22
CA GLU A 117 -7.20 -25.58 -2.32
C GLU A 117 -7.26 -24.27 -3.12
N VAL A 118 -8.24 -23.44 -2.82
CA VAL A 118 -8.41 -22.12 -3.42
C VAL A 118 -8.18 -21.06 -2.35
N ILE A 119 -7.16 -20.25 -2.53
CA ILE A 119 -6.81 -19.19 -1.59
C ILE A 119 -6.81 -17.85 -2.33
N ASN A 120 -7.48 -16.86 -1.78
CA ASN A 120 -7.49 -15.50 -2.27
C ASN A 120 -6.65 -14.60 -1.37
N ALA A 121 -5.88 -13.70 -1.98
CA ALA A 121 -5.32 -12.53 -1.31
C ALA A 121 -6.07 -11.29 -1.78
N VAL A 122 -6.60 -10.54 -0.83
CA VAL A 122 -7.27 -9.26 -1.04
C VAL A 122 -6.33 -8.16 -0.55
N VAL A 123 -5.88 -7.31 -1.45
CA VAL A 123 -4.99 -6.19 -1.13
C VAL A 123 -5.80 -4.91 -1.24
N THR A 124 -5.90 -4.19 -0.14
CA THR A 124 -6.64 -2.93 -0.04
C THR A 124 -5.68 -1.79 0.21
N GLY A 125 -5.55 -0.89 -0.75
CA GLY A 125 -4.80 0.36 -0.62
C GLY A 125 -5.73 1.49 -0.22
N VAL A 126 -5.36 2.26 0.81
CA VAL A 126 -6.08 3.45 1.25
C VAL A 126 -5.18 4.65 1.00
N SER A 127 -5.51 5.42 -0.04
CA SER A 127 -4.76 6.62 -0.44
C SER A 127 -5.50 7.89 -0.01
N ARG A 128 -4.74 8.86 0.50
CA ARG A 128 -5.26 10.18 0.82
C ARG A 128 -4.91 11.15 -0.31
N MET A 129 -5.92 11.70 -0.95
CA MET A 129 -5.79 12.67 -2.04
C MET A 129 -6.13 14.06 -1.54
N ILE A 130 -5.34 15.06 -1.92
CA ILE A 130 -5.62 16.48 -1.64
C ILE A 130 -6.29 17.07 -2.87
N SER A 131 -7.39 17.80 -2.67
CA SER A 131 -8.02 18.52 -3.78
C SER A 131 -7.08 19.57 -4.35
N THR A 132 -7.03 19.70 -5.67
CA THR A 132 -6.17 20.66 -6.38
C THR A 132 -6.48 22.12 -6.04
N ASP A 133 -7.70 22.40 -5.57
CA ASP A 133 -8.11 23.73 -5.07
C ASP A 133 -7.71 23.97 -3.60
N GLY A 134 -7.11 22.98 -2.92
CA GLY A 134 -6.68 23.05 -1.54
C GLY A 134 -7.81 23.08 -0.50
N LEU A 135 -9.07 22.92 -0.94
CA LEU A 135 -10.24 23.08 -0.07
C LEU A 135 -10.69 21.78 0.61
N GLY A 136 -10.01 20.66 0.36
CA GLY A 136 -10.40 19.39 0.98
C GLY A 136 -9.44 18.24 0.77
N THR A 137 -9.70 17.16 1.49
CA THR A 137 -9.05 15.87 1.30
C THR A 137 -10.09 14.84 0.91
N ARG A 138 -9.74 13.96 -0.01
CA ARG A 138 -10.55 12.80 -0.39
C ARG A 138 -9.76 11.51 -0.10
N THR A 139 -10.44 10.50 0.38
CA THR A 139 -9.86 9.17 0.53
C THR A 139 -10.27 8.34 -0.67
N GLN A 140 -9.31 7.71 -1.32
CA GLN A 140 -9.54 6.70 -2.35
C GLN A 140 -9.20 5.32 -1.78
N ILE A 141 -10.06 4.35 -2.02
CA ILE A 141 -9.83 2.96 -1.67
C ILE A 141 -9.60 2.20 -2.97
N LEU A 142 -8.49 1.48 -3.03
CA LEU A 142 -8.10 0.59 -4.12
C LEU A 142 -8.19 -0.83 -3.59
N THR A 143 -8.86 -1.72 -4.31
CA THR A 143 -8.91 -3.14 -3.89
C THR A 143 -8.60 -4.02 -5.09
N GLU A 144 -7.64 -4.91 -4.94
CA GLU A 144 -7.29 -5.92 -5.93
C GLU A 144 -7.28 -7.30 -5.27
N THR A 145 -7.94 -8.28 -5.90
CA THR A 145 -7.97 -9.66 -5.43
C THR A 145 -7.22 -10.56 -6.39
N LYS A 146 -6.38 -11.43 -5.85
CA LYS A 146 -5.71 -12.49 -6.61
C LYS A 146 -6.01 -13.84 -5.99
N THR A 147 -6.06 -14.85 -6.85
CA THR A 147 -6.32 -16.24 -6.47
C THR A 147 -5.10 -17.09 -6.75
N ILE A 148 -4.77 -17.98 -5.83
CA ILE A 148 -3.82 -19.07 -6.04
C ILE A 148 -4.53 -20.41 -5.84
N LEU A 149 -4.13 -21.39 -6.65
CA LEU A 149 -4.59 -22.77 -6.55
C LEU A 149 -3.44 -23.64 -6.06
N LEU A 150 -3.66 -24.38 -4.98
CA LEU A 150 -2.71 -25.35 -4.45
C LEU A 150 -3.30 -26.75 -4.65
N THR A 151 -2.55 -27.65 -5.23
CA THR A 151 -2.98 -29.02 -5.50
C THR A 151 -2.37 -29.97 -4.48
N VAL A 152 -3.19 -30.58 -3.65
CA VAL A 152 -2.76 -31.66 -2.74
C VAL A 152 -2.99 -32.99 -3.41
N THR A 153 -1.93 -33.76 -3.62
CA THR A 153 -2.00 -35.08 -4.26
C THR A 153 -1.89 -36.20 -3.21
N GLY A 154 -2.90 -37.08 -3.19
CA GLY A 154 -2.86 -38.29 -2.38
C GLY A 154 -1.74 -39.23 -2.81
N THR A 155 -1.24 -40.01 -1.89
CA THR A 155 -0.26 -41.10 -2.13
C THR A 155 -0.96 -42.39 -2.45
#